data_83f6cf33bd606cda6b43b4461155f868
#
_entry.id   83f6cf33bd606cda6b43b4461155f868
#
_cell.length_a   1.000
_cell.length_b   1.000
_cell.length_c   1.000
_cell.angle_alpha   90.00
_cell.angle_beta   90.00
_cell.angle_gamma   90.00
#
_symmetry.space_group_name_H-M   'P 1'
#
loop_
_entity.id
_entity.type
_entity.pdbx_description
1 polymer ?
#
loop_
_entity_poly.entity_id
_entity_poly.type
_entity_poly.pdbx_seq_one_letter_code
_entity_poly.pdbx_strand_id
1 'polypeptide(L)'
;MLTQATRWNRDISHYMRAVTEAERVDFPNRVKLYDLYDTALLDTHLTSVLEKRKSAVLSANVEFSRGGEPDERINEMLESPWFLDFLDDLLDTIWWGNSLFQFKRDKDGWLAYDLVPRKHVEPVRRLIMRTQTDIHGTPWDDYDDMFFVGRPRDLGELIRDIPWVLYKRGDVADWSQFAELFGQPIREYTYNVGDDEARYNLVNDIFGEGASSVFLHPEGSNLTLHEASNKTGSSDLYKGLASFCNAEISKHILGNTLTTEAGEKGTQALGTVQKKAEDRLLERDKRFVLNVLNYQMTDLFESFGIDTRGGKFSFVFPKNTDPAGRVDILVKLDSLGLPIDHDQLYEEFGLNKPKDYAEQIENGKLRIENSNGKAVADKEDDIGKKEPKQGKKTSFANLLTRFFGEAPEGNPGALDW
;
A
#
# COMPACT_ATOMS: atom_id res chain seq x y z
N MET A 1 9.57 36.00 -18.77
CA MET A 1 9.12 34.80 -19.51
C MET A 1 10.17 33.69 -19.64
N LEU A 2 11.45 33.92 -19.47
CA LEU A 2 12.50 32.89 -19.58
C LEU A 2 12.81 32.13 -18.27
N THR A 3 12.13 32.46 -17.17
CA THR A 3 12.43 31.92 -15.85
C THR A 3 11.87 30.52 -15.60
N GLN A 4 10.85 30.05 -16.33
CA GLN A 4 10.21 28.77 -16.10
C GLN A 4 10.93 27.59 -16.73
N ALA A 5 11.38 27.72 -17.98
CA ALA A 5 12.21 26.69 -18.63
C ALA A 5 13.49 26.39 -17.85
N THR A 6 14.03 27.44 -17.16
CA THR A 6 15.22 27.31 -16.30
C THR A 6 14.92 26.56 -14.98
N ARG A 7 13.67 26.61 -14.48
CA ARG A 7 13.28 25.93 -13.25
C ARG A 7 13.19 24.41 -13.43
N TRP A 8 12.65 23.97 -14.55
CA TRP A 8 12.52 22.55 -14.91
C TRP A 8 13.90 21.85 -15.04
N ASN A 9 14.79 22.46 -15.81
CA ASN A 9 16.15 21.95 -15.96
C ASN A 9 16.93 21.99 -14.64
N ARG A 10 16.60 22.88 -13.72
CA ARG A 10 17.21 22.94 -12.41
C ARG A 10 16.82 21.78 -11.51
N ASP A 11 15.56 21.34 -11.55
CA ASP A 11 15.10 20.25 -10.68
C ASP A 11 15.73 18.92 -11.06
N ILE A 12 15.77 18.56 -12.33
CA ILE A 12 16.44 17.34 -12.81
C ILE A 12 17.97 17.42 -12.62
N SER A 13 18.57 18.58 -12.89
CA SER A 13 20.02 18.78 -12.64
C SER A 13 20.34 18.69 -11.16
N HIS A 14 19.48 19.18 -10.29
CA HIS A 14 19.63 19.09 -8.85
C HIS A 14 19.52 17.63 -8.37
N TYR A 15 18.55 16.88 -8.89
CA TYR A 15 18.41 15.44 -8.64
C TYR A 15 19.68 14.67 -9.06
N MET A 16 20.16 14.87 -10.29
CA MET A 16 21.37 14.19 -10.78
C MET A 16 22.63 14.50 -9.95
N ARG A 17 22.76 15.76 -9.47
CA ARG A 17 23.84 16.13 -8.55
C ARG A 17 23.70 15.46 -7.19
N ALA A 18 22.47 15.39 -6.63
CA ALA A 18 22.21 14.75 -5.36
C ALA A 18 22.55 13.25 -5.42
N VAL A 19 22.20 12.57 -6.51
CA VAL A 19 22.56 11.17 -6.76
C VAL A 19 24.08 11.01 -6.83
N THR A 20 24.77 11.85 -7.63
CA THR A 20 26.22 11.80 -7.77
C THR A 20 26.94 12.04 -6.44
N GLU A 21 26.45 12.95 -5.61
CA GLU A 21 27.01 13.19 -4.28
C GLU A 21 26.79 12.01 -3.33
N ALA A 22 25.62 11.37 -3.41
CA ALA A 22 25.27 10.20 -2.59
C ALA A 22 26.08 8.94 -2.97
N GLU A 23 26.50 8.83 -4.23
CA GLU A 23 27.28 7.69 -4.77
C GLU A 23 28.80 7.87 -4.67
N ARG A 24 29.30 8.96 -4.11
CA ARG A 24 30.74 9.16 -3.96
C ARG A 24 31.39 8.00 -3.21
N VAL A 25 32.58 7.61 -3.66
CA VAL A 25 33.29 6.44 -3.11
C VAL A 25 33.84 6.73 -1.72
N ASP A 26 34.49 7.88 -1.55
CA ASP A 26 35.24 8.20 -0.33
C ASP A 26 34.38 8.87 0.75
N PHE A 27 33.59 9.85 0.36
CA PHE A 27 32.76 10.64 1.28
C PHE A 27 31.33 10.79 0.67
N PRO A 28 30.52 9.75 0.70
CA PRO A 28 29.15 9.84 0.21
C PRO A 28 28.34 10.82 1.06
N ASN A 29 27.61 11.71 0.39
CA ASN A 29 26.70 12.65 1.06
C ASN A 29 25.28 12.49 0.52
N ARG A 30 24.38 12.04 1.38
CA ARG A 30 22.99 11.74 1.03
C ARG A 30 22.00 12.83 1.42
N VAL A 31 22.46 13.90 2.07
CA VAL A 31 21.58 14.94 2.61
C VAL A 31 20.67 15.52 1.54
N LYS A 32 21.23 15.94 0.39
CA LYS A 32 20.45 16.51 -0.71
C LYS A 32 19.51 15.50 -1.34
N LEU A 33 19.88 14.22 -1.38
CA LEU A 33 19.01 13.16 -1.88
C LEU A 33 17.83 12.93 -0.93
N TYR A 34 18.08 12.92 0.37
CA TYR A 34 17.02 12.79 1.38
C TYR A 34 16.10 14.03 1.43
N ASP A 35 16.61 15.24 1.17
CA ASP A 35 15.78 16.43 0.98
C ASP A 35 14.82 16.27 -0.22
N LEU A 36 15.28 15.63 -1.29
CA LEU A 36 14.43 15.31 -2.45
C LEU A 36 13.39 14.25 -2.11
N TYR A 37 13.72 13.24 -1.31
CA TYR A 37 12.77 12.22 -0.85
C TYR A 37 11.69 12.84 0.03
N ASP A 38 12.05 13.64 1.04
CA ASP A 38 11.11 14.39 1.87
C ASP A 38 10.16 15.23 1.01
N THR A 39 10.72 15.90 -0.01
CA THR A 39 9.94 16.73 -0.92
C THR A 39 9.03 15.88 -1.83
N ALA A 40 9.50 14.72 -2.29
CA ALA A 40 8.71 13.84 -3.15
C ALA A 40 7.54 13.18 -2.40
N LEU A 41 7.73 12.86 -1.13
CA LEU A 41 6.68 12.31 -0.26
C LEU A 41 5.52 13.31 0.02
N LEU A 42 5.64 14.56 -0.42
CA LEU A 42 4.49 15.48 -0.47
C LEU A 42 3.56 15.20 -1.67
N ASP A 43 3.95 14.34 -2.60
CA ASP A 43 3.08 13.91 -3.70
C ASP A 43 2.05 12.92 -3.21
N THR A 44 0.78 13.27 -3.35
CA THR A 44 -0.35 12.50 -2.82
C THR A 44 -0.47 11.10 -3.41
N HIS A 45 -0.13 10.93 -4.70
CA HIS A 45 -0.21 9.62 -5.34
C HIS A 45 0.93 8.72 -4.87
N LEU A 46 2.17 9.23 -4.86
CA LEU A 46 3.34 8.49 -4.37
C LEU A 46 3.09 8.00 -2.94
N THR A 47 2.71 8.90 -2.04
CA THR A 47 2.45 8.55 -0.63
C THR A 47 1.32 7.53 -0.50
N SER A 48 0.22 7.70 -1.24
CA SER A 48 -0.91 6.78 -1.21
C SER A 48 -0.53 5.34 -1.60
N VAL A 49 0.29 5.16 -2.64
CA VAL A 49 0.71 3.81 -3.07
C VAL A 49 1.76 3.19 -2.14
N LEU A 50 2.63 4.01 -1.54
CA LEU A 50 3.57 3.58 -0.50
C LEU A 50 2.82 3.09 0.74
N GLU A 51 1.92 3.91 1.27
CA GLU A 51 1.10 3.56 2.43
C GLU A 51 0.24 2.33 2.18
N LYS A 52 -0.35 2.20 0.99
CA LYS A 52 -1.09 1.00 0.62
C LYS A 52 -0.23 -0.26 0.71
N ARG A 53 1.01 -0.23 0.24
CA ARG A 53 1.93 -1.37 0.29
C ARG A 53 2.41 -1.65 1.72
N LYS A 54 2.74 -0.63 2.51
CA LYS A 54 3.13 -0.77 3.93
C LYS A 54 1.97 -1.35 4.74
N SER A 55 0.76 -0.78 4.61
CA SER A 55 -0.43 -1.22 5.32
C SER A 55 -0.77 -2.69 5.10
N ALA A 56 -0.46 -3.25 3.92
CA ALA A 56 -0.67 -4.67 3.66
C ALA A 56 0.22 -5.58 4.54
N VAL A 57 1.42 -5.12 4.91
CA VAL A 57 2.30 -5.84 5.86
C VAL A 57 1.87 -5.57 7.30
N LEU A 58 1.61 -4.30 7.65
CA LEU A 58 1.26 -3.86 9.00
C LEU A 58 -0.08 -4.43 9.49
N SER A 59 -0.99 -4.77 8.56
CA SER A 59 -2.26 -5.43 8.89
C SER A 59 -2.12 -6.92 9.27
N ALA A 60 -0.94 -7.51 9.05
CA ALA A 60 -0.68 -8.90 9.37
C ALA A 60 0.03 -9.00 10.74
N ASN A 61 -0.54 -9.79 11.66
CA ASN A 61 0.05 -9.97 12.98
C ASN A 61 1.33 -10.80 12.91
N VAL A 62 2.33 -10.40 13.66
CA VAL A 62 3.56 -11.17 13.90
C VAL A 62 3.42 -11.91 15.23
N GLU A 63 3.74 -13.18 15.24
CA GLU A 63 3.76 -14.04 16.42
C GLU A 63 5.13 -14.68 16.58
N PHE A 64 5.58 -14.81 17.82
CA PHE A 64 6.76 -15.58 18.17
C PHE A 64 6.33 -16.90 18.79
N SER A 65 6.84 -18.00 18.26
CA SER A 65 6.56 -19.34 18.75
C SER A 65 7.86 -20.10 19.03
N ARG A 66 7.82 -20.98 20.04
CA ARG A 66 8.93 -21.83 20.46
C ARG A 66 8.49 -23.29 20.48
N GLY A 67 9.11 -24.09 19.64
CA GLY A 67 8.71 -25.50 19.49
C GLY A 67 7.30 -25.73 18.96
N GLY A 68 6.70 -24.72 18.32
CA GLY A 68 5.33 -24.76 17.79
C GLY A 68 4.27 -24.16 18.72
N GLU A 69 4.66 -23.80 19.96
CA GLU A 69 3.76 -23.16 20.93
C GLU A 69 4.05 -21.66 21.01
N PRO A 70 3.03 -20.78 21.07
CA PRO A 70 3.19 -19.34 21.26
C PRO A 70 3.93 -19.01 22.57
N ASP A 71 4.88 -18.09 22.54
CA ASP A 71 5.53 -17.55 23.73
C ASP A 71 4.79 -16.29 24.19
N GLU A 72 3.94 -16.44 25.22
CA GLU A 72 3.04 -15.36 25.68
C GLU A 72 3.80 -14.08 26.04
N ARG A 73 4.96 -14.19 26.68
CA ARG A 73 5.75 -13.04 27.14
C ARG A 73 6.30 -12.21 25.98
N ILE A 74 6.78 -12.89 24.92
CA ILE A 74 7.30 -12.18 23.76
C ILE A 74 6.14 -11.64 22.95
N ASN A 75 5.04 -12.37 22.81
CA ASN A 75 3.87 -11.93 22.07
C ASN A 75 3.21 -10.70 22.74
N GLU A 76 3.13 -10.64 24.06
CA GLU A 76 2.70 -9.43 24.79
C GLU A 76 3.58 -8.21 24.46
N MET A 77 4.89 -8.40 24.34
CA MET A 77 5.81 -7.34 23.91
C MET A 77 5.55 -6.90 22.47
N LEU A 78 5.22 -7.83 21.55
CA LEU A 78 4.90 -7.50 20.16
C LEU A 78 3.55 -6.79 19.99
N GLU A 79 2.62 -6.98 20.93
CA GLU A 79 1.33 -6.26 20.96
C GLU A 79 1.46 -4.82 21.47
N SER A 80 2.61 -4.47 22.07
CA SER A 80 2.83 -3.13 22.60
C SER A 80 3.07 -2.08 21.50
N PRO A 81 2.75 -0.79 21.73
CA PRO A 81 2.71 0.23 20.66
C PRO A 81 4.01 0.41 19.88
N TRP A 82 5.18 0.23 20.54
CA TRP A 82 6.47 0.41 19.88
C TRP A 82 6.66 -0.50 18.66
N PHE A 83 6.09 -1.70 18.67
CA PHE A 83 6.39 -2.69 17.66
C PHE A 83 5.75 -2.37 16.32
N LEU A 84 4.52 -1.85 16.32
CA LEU A 84 3.86 -1.41 15.09
C LEU A 84 4.60 -0.23 14.45
N ASP A 85 4.98 0.75 15.27
CA ASP A 85 5.77 1.90 14.82
C ASP A 85 7.14 1.45 14.29
N PHE A 86 7.78 0.49 14.97
CA PHE A 86 9.05 -0.09 14.52
C PHE A 86 8.90 -0.81 13.17
N LEU A 87 7.84 -1.58 12.97
CA LEU A 87 7.60 -2.25 11.69
C LEU A 87 7.40 -1.24 10.55
N ASP A 88 6.72 -0.13 10.83
CA ASP A 88 6.51 0.94 9.86
C ASP A 88 7.83 1.59 9.45
N ASP A 89 8.64 2.02 10.42
CA ASP A 89 9.98 2.58 10.19
C ASP A 89 10.96 1.56 9.58
N LEU A 90 10.80 0.28 9.92
CA LEU A 90 11.59 -0.80 9.33
C LEU A 90 11.28 -0.98 7.84
N LEU A 91 10.01 -0.94 7.46
CA LEU A 91 9.59 -0.99 6.06
C LEU A 91 10.08 0.23 5.27
N ASP A 92 10.18 1.39 5.92
CA ASP A 92 10.78 2.58 5.32
C ASP A 92 12.23 2.37 4.88
N THR A 93 12.94 1.41 5.46
CA THR A 93 14.30 1.06 5.01
C THR A 93 14.34 0.66 3.52
N ILE A 94 13.28 0.04 3.01
CA ILE A 94 13.17 -0.34 1.59
C ILE A 94 13.20 0.91 0.71
N TRP A 95 12.51 1.96 1.16
CA TRP A 95 12.34 3.20 0.39
C TRP A 95 13.53 4.13 0.50
N TRP A 96 14.13 4.23 1.69
CA TRP A 96 15.23 5.13 2.01
C TRP A 96 16.62 4.49 1.87
N GLY A 97 16.70 3.15 1.74
CA GLY A 97 17.93 2.37 1.60
C GLY A 97 18.57 1.92 2.91
N ASN A 98 18.34 2.66 4.00
CA ASN A 98 18.81 2.29 5.34
C ASN A 98 18.03 2.98 6.43
N SER A 99 18.08 2.37 7.63
CA SER A 99 17.60 2.95 8.89
C SER A 99 18.56 2.57 10.01
N LEU A 100 18.79 3.49 10.94
CA LEU A 100 19.55 3.27 12.15
C LEU A 100 18.63 3.55 13.34
N PHE A 101 18.42 2.54 14.17
CA PHE A 101 17.55 2.58 15.34
C PHE A 101 18.40 2.60 16.60
N GLN A 102 18.03 3.41 17.58
CA GLN A 102 18.56 3.33 18.93
C GLN A 102 17.51 2.76 19.84
N PHE A 103 17.73 1.57 20.38
CA PHE A 103 16.80 0.91 21.30
C PHE A 103 17.04 1.30 22.73
N LYS A 104 15.97 1.35 23.50
CA LYS A 104 15.97 1.71 24.94
C LYS A 104 14.82 1.01 25.65
N ARG A 105 14.85 1.00 26.98
CA ARG A 105 13.64 0.70 27.75
C ARG A 105 12.94 1.98 28.15
N ASP A 106 11.62 1.97 28.05
CA ASP A 106 10.79 3.05 28.55
C ASP A 106 10.66 2.99 30.09
N LYS A 107 9.85 3.89 30.66
CA LYS A 107 9.65 4.00 32.13
C LYS A 107 8.94 2.78 32.71
N ASP A 108 8.17 2.08 31.91
CA ASP A 108 7.37 0.91 32.29
C ASP A 108 8.13 -0.40 32.03
N GLY A 109 9.36 -0.28 31.49
CA GLY A 109 10.24 -1.41 31.20
C GLY A 109 10.02 -2.07 29.84
N TRP A 110 9.12 -1.53 29.00
CA TRP A 110 8.91 -2.00 27.65
C TRP A 110 10.07 -1.60 26.72
N LEU A 111 10.25 -2.37 25.67
CA LEU A 111 11.18 -1.98 24.62
C LEU A 111 10.64 -0.75 23.89
N ALA A 112 11.50 0.18 23.60
CA ALA A 112 11.22 1.39 22.82
C ALA A 112 12.42 1.72 21.93
N TYR A 113 12.25 2.56 20.97
CA TYR A 113 13.34 2.98 20.10
C TYR A 113 13.19 4.45 19.67
N ASP A 114 14.29 5.01 19.21
CA ASP A 114 14.33 6.28 18.48
C ASP A 114 14.96 6.01 17.10
N LEU A 115 14.35 6.50 16.04
CA LEU A 115 14.95 6.48 14.71
C LEU A 115 15.98 7.60 14.61
N VAL A 116 17.24 7.26 14.38
CA VAL A 116 18.28 8.26 14.15
C VAL A 116 17.98 8.96 12.83
N PRO A 117 17.93 10.32 12.80
CA PRO A 117 17.61 11.04 11.59
C PRO A 117 18.57 10.66 10.44
N ARG A 118 18.03 10.14 9.34
CA ARG A 118 18.80 9.57 8.22
C ARG A 118 19.84 10.50 7.65
N LYS A 119 19.63 11.83 7.73
CA LYS A 119 20.59 12.85 7.29
C LYS A 119 21.85 12.93 8.16
N HIS A 120 21.83 12.33 9.35
CA HIS A 120 22.97 12.24 10.25
C HIS A 120 23.68 10.87 10.18
N VAL A 121 23.15 9.91 9.42
CA VAL A 121 23.71 8.57 9.29
C VAL A 121 24.56 8.47 8.04
N GLU A 122 25.82 8.07 8.21
CA GLU A 122 26.72 7.74 7.10
C GLU A 122 27.00 6.23 7.09
N PRO A 123 26.25 5.46 6.26
CA PRO A 123 26.24 4.00 6.38
C PRO A 123 27.51 3.32 5.88
N VAL A 124 28.28 3.92 4.97
CA VAL A 124 29.47 3.29 4.39
C VAL A 124 30.61 3.24 5.42
N ARG A 125 30.78 4.31 6.19
CA ARG A 125 31.78 4.41 7.25
C ARG A 125 31.25 4.07 8.64
N ARG A 126 29.94 3.80 8.74
CA ARG A 126 29.24 3.42 9.98
C ARG A 126 29.33 4.51 11.05
N LEU A 127 29.07 5.78 10.66
CA LEU A 127 29.21 6.94 11.52
C LEU A 127 27.87 7.67 11.71
N ILE A 128 27.63 8.11 12.94
CA ILE A 128 26.61 9.12 13.24
C ILE A 128 27.29 10.49 13.22
N MET A 129 26.85 11.34 12.31
CA MET A 129 27.40 12.68 12.12
C MET A 129 26.74 13.66 13.08
N ARG A 130 27.53 14.53 13.70
CA ARG A 130 27.01 15.57 14.61
C ARG A 130 26.16 16.59 13.86
N THR A 131 26.63 17.01 12.69
CA THR A 131 25.89 17.87 11.77
C THR A 131 25.78 17.17 10.41
N GLN A 132 24.78 17.54 9.61
CA GLN A 132 24.52 16.94 8.30
C GLN A 132 25.67 17.14 7.28
N THR A 133 26.56 18.07 7.54
CA THR A 133 27.69 18.43 6.66
C THR A 133 29.04 17.96 7.17
N ASP A 134 29.08 17.34 8.35
CA ASP A 134 30.33 16.85 8.93
C ASP A 134 30.91 15.69 8.12
N ILE A 135 32.23 15.59 8.18
CA ILE A 135 33.02 14.48 7.59
C ILE A 135 33.35 13.44 8.68
N HIS A 136 33.35 13.85 9.93
CA HIS A 136 33.69 13.02 11.09
C HIS A 136 32.43 12.80 11.92
N GLY A 137 32.31 11.63 12.52
CA GLY A 137 31.20 11.24 13.36
C GLY A 137 31.59 10.21 14.40
N THR A 138 30.65 9.77 15.19
CA THR A 138 30.82 8.72 16.19
C THR A 138 30.44 7.37 15.56
N PRO A 139 31.29 6.34 15.65
CA PRO A 139 30.95 5.00 15.21
C PRO A 139 29.75 4.47 16.03
N TRP A 140 28.71 3.96 15.37
CA TRP A 140 27.61 3.35 16.10
C TRP A 140 27.92 1.93 16.58
N ASP A 141 28.95 1.31 16.04
CA ASP A 141 29.40 -0.03 16.47
C ASP A 141 29.96 -0.04 17.92
N ASP A 142 30.25 1.14 18.47
CA ASP A 142 30.68 1.31 19.86
C ASP A 142 29.52 1.20 20.87
N TYR A 143 28.26 1.03 20.38
CA TYR A 143 27.03 1.04 21.17
C TYR A 143 26.20 -0.21 20.93
N ASP A 144 25.94 -0.97 21.99
CA ASP A 144 25.17 -2.22 21.92
C ASP A 144 23.65 -2.00 21.71
N ASP A 145 23.18 -0.78 21.87
CA ASP A 145 21.78 -0.39 21.71
C ASP A 145 21.47 0.14 20.30
N MET A 146 22.47 0.23 19.42
CA MET A 146 22.30 0.68 18.05
C MET A 146 22.08 -0.48 17.10
N PHE A 147 21.05 -0.34 16.25
CA PHE A 147 20.68 -1.36 15.28
C PHE A 147 20.55 -0.76 13.88
N PHE A 148 21.41 -1.18 12.98
CA PHE A 148 21.42 -0.74 11.58
C PHE A 148 20.77 -1.77 10.68
N VAL A 149 19.84 -1.31 9.83
CA VAL A 149 19.17 -2.12 8.80
C VAL A 149 19.38 -1.48 7.43
N GLY A 150 19.61 -2.32 6.44
CA GLY A 150 19.84 -1.89 5.06
C GLY A 150 21.23 -2.25 4.56
N ARG A 151 21.58 -1.73 3.39
CA ARG A 151 22.89 -1.91 2.78
C ARG A 151 23.63 -0.59 2.75
N PRO A 152 24.95 -0.56 3.06
CA PRO A 152 25.70 0.68 3.17
C PRO A 152 25.69 1.56 1.91
N ARG A 153 25.56 0.96 0.71
CA ARG A 153 25.55 1.70 -0.57
C ARG A 153 24.18 1.75 -1.24
N ASP A 154 23.15 1.22 -0.58
CA ASP A 154 21.78 1.30 -1.08
C ASP A 154 21.23 2.71 -0.88
N LEU A 155 20.65 3.27 -1.92
CA LEU A 155 20.01 4.58 -1.89
C LEU A 155 18.48 4.46 -1.73
N GLY A 156 17.96 3.23 -1.67
CA GLY A 156 16.52 2.94 -1.56
C GLY A 156 15.77 2.99 -2.88
N GLU A 157 14.52 2.61 -2.82
CA GLU A 157 13.67 2.54 -4.02
C GLU A 157 13.13 3.92 -4.44
N LEU A 158 12.96 4.88 -3.51
CA LEU A 158 12.45 6.23 -3.81
C LEU A 158 13.24 6.96 -4.89
N ILE A 159 14.53 6.66 -5.04
CA ILE A 159 15.36 7.27 -6.09
C ILE A 159 14.75 7.14 -7.49
N ARG A 160 14.01 6.07 -7.75
CA ARG A 160 13.40 5.79 -9.06
C ARG A 160 12.12 6.59 -9.30
N ASP A 161 11.45 7.00 -8.23
CA ASP A 161 10.18 7.73 -8.30
C ASP A 161 10.36 9.24 -8.38
N ILE A 162 11.50 9.76 -7.91
CA ILE A 162 11.81 11.20 -7.92
C ILE A 162 11.62 11.85 -9.28
N PRO A 163 12.15 11.32 -10.40
CA PRO A 163 11.97 11.93 -11.72
C PRO A 163 10.49 12.09 -12.10
N TRP A 164 9.66 11.09 -11.81
CA TRP A 164 8.23 11.11 -12.13
C TRP A 164 7.47 12.16 -11.32
N VAL A 165 7.80 12.29 -10.02
CA VAL A 165 7.23 13.34 -9.17
C VAL A 165 7.63 14.73 -9.65
N LEU A 166 8.90 14.93 -10.03
CA LEU A 166 9.38 16.21 -10.55
C LEU A 166 8.71 16.57 -11.87
N TYR A 167 8.57 15.63 -12.80
CA TYR A 167 7.87 15.83 -14.07
C TYR A 167 6.39 16.19 -13.84
N LYS A 168 5.70 15.41 -13.02
CA LYS A 168 4.30 15.66 -12.66
C LYS A 168 4.10 17.04 -12.03
N ARG A 169 4.98 17.44 -11.11
CA ARG A 169 4.90 18.75 -10.45
C ARG A 169 5.09 19.90 -11.43
N GLY A 170 6.04 19.77 -12.36
CA GLY A 170 6.24 20.73 -13.44
C GLY A 170 5.01 20.83 -14.34
N ASP A 171 4.49 19.70 -14.77
CA ASP A 171 3.31 19.58 -15.62
C ASP A 171 2.05 20.21 -15.00
N VAL A 172 1.78 19.91 -13.72
CA VAL A 172 0.64 20.49 -12.98
C VAL A 172 0.78 22.02 -12.81
N ALA A 173 2.01 22.50 -12.58
CA ALA A 173 2.26 23.94 -12.50
C ALA A 173 2.01 24.65 -13.85
N ASP A 174 2.46 24.05 -14.95
CA ASP A 174 2.23 24.57 -16.30
C ASP A 174 0.75 24.51 -16.67
N TRP A 175 0.04 23.45 -16.26
CA TRP A 175 -1.42 23.34 -16.44
C TRP A 175 -2.18 24.41 -15.67
N SER A 176 -1.79 24.67 -14.43
CA SER A 176 -2.39 25.77 -13.63
C SER A 176 -2.24 27.11 -14.32
N GLN A 177 -1.05 27.42 -14.85
CA GLN A 177 -0.82 28.66 -15.58
C GLN A 177 -1.57 28.70 -16.90
N PHE A 178 -1.65 27.59 -17.62
CA PHE A 178 -2.48 27.51 -18.82
C PHE A 178 -3.94 27.79 -18.50
N ALA A 179 -4.46 27.25 -17.39
CA ALA A 179 -5.83 27.49 -16.95
C ALA A 179 -6.07 28.96 -16.57
N GLU A 180 -5.11 29.63 -15.95
CA GLU A 180 -5.18 31.06 -15.63
C GLU A 180 -5.18 31.92 -16.88
N LEU A 181 -4.35 31.60 -17.87
CA LEU A 181 -4.20 32.41 -19.09
C LEU A 181 -5.32 32.16 -20.08
N PHE A 182 -5.78 30.93 -20.24
CA PHE A 182 -6.72 30.55 -21.30
C PHE A 182 -8.08 30.07 -20.78
N GLY A 183 -8.23 29.83 -19.49
CA GLY A 183 -9.48 29.42 -18.84
C GLY A 183 -10.45 30.57 -18.64
N GLN A 184 -9.95 31.80 -18.61
CA GLN A 184 -10.78 33.01 -18.56
C GLN A 184 -10.96 33.60 -19.96
N PRO A 185 -12.14 34.20 -20.28
CA PRO A 185 -12.33 34.86 -21.56
C PRO A 185 -11.35 36.03 -21.67
N ILE A 186 -10.57 36.02 -22.75
CA ILE A 186 -9.70 37.16 -23.09
C ILE A 186 -10.62 38.30 -23.49
N ARG A 187 -10.48 39.46 -22.86
CA ARG A 187 -11.21 40.68 -23.18
C ARG A 187 -10.35 41.56 -24.06
N GLU A 188 -10.91 41.97 -25.15
CA GLU A 188 -10.26 42.90 -26.09
C GLU A 188 -10.99 44.25 -26.04
N TYR A 189 -10.22 45.29 -25.84
CA TYR A 189 -10.72 46.68 -25.85
C TYR A 189 -9.97 47.47 -26.90
N THR A 190 -10.73 48.23 -27.69
CA THR A 190 -10.19 49.11 -28.71
C THR A 190 -10.45 50.57 -28.34
N TYR A 191 -9.55 51.49 -28.69
CA TYR A 191 -9.70 52.92 -28.53
C TYR A 191 -9.27 53.66 -29.80
N ASN A 192 -9.82 54.85 -30.04
CA ASN A 192 -9.46 55.66 -31.20
C ASN A 192 -8.03 56.15 -31.09
N VAL A 193 -7.29 56.15 -32.20
CA VAL A 193 -5.92 56.67 -32.28
C VAL A 193 -5.92 58.19 -31.96
N GLY A 194 -5.15 58.53 -30.91
CA GLY A 194 -5.06 59.98 -30.48
C GLY A 194 -6.02 60.34 -29.36
N ASP A 195 -6.88 59.44 -28.87
CA ASP A 195 -7.74 59.63 -27.71
C ASP A 195 -7.09 59.07 -26.43
N ASP A 196 -6.19 59.83 -25.86
CA ASP A 196 -5.44 59.46 -24.66
C ASP A 196 -6.37 59.43 -23.42
N GLU A 197 -7.45 60.19 -23.41
CA GLU A 197 -8.41 60.21 -22.31
C GLU A 197 -9.25 58.93 -22.29
N ALA A 198 -9.77 58.49 -23.45
CA ALA A 198 -10.47 57.21 -23.57
C ALA A 198 -9.56 56.02 -23.19
N ARG A 199 -8.30 56.06 -23.63
CA ARG A 199 -7.30 55.06 -23.26
C ARG A 199 -7.08 54.99 -21.74
N TYR A 200 -6.94 56.15 -21.09
CA TYR A 200 -6.72 56.22 -19.64
C TYR A 200 -7.94 55.72 -18.87
N ASN A 201 -9.15 56.08 -19.29
CA ASN A 201 -10.39 55.63 -18.66
C ASN A 201 -10.56 54.12 -18.81
N LEU A 202 -10.32 53.54 -19.99
CA LEU A 202 -10.36 52.10 -20.21
C LEU A 202 -9.34 51.33 -19.35
N VAL A 203 -8.12 51.86 -19.18
CA VAL A 203 -7.11 51.25 -18.31
C VAL A 203 -7.59 51.21 -16.85
N ASN A 204 -8.21 52.28 -16.37
CA ASN A 204 -8.74 52.35 -15.00
C ASN A 204 -9.93 51.42 -14.80
N ASP A 205 -10.83 51.31 -15.79
CA ASP A 205 -11.96 50.39 -15.76
C ASP A 205 -11.48 48.91 -15.71
N ILE A 206 -10.50 48.58 -16.55
CA ILE A 206 -9.87 47.25 -16.57
C ILE A 206 -9.26 46.87 -15.20
N PHE A 207 -8.56 47.81 -14.57
CA PHE A 207 -8.01 47.57 -13.22
C PHE A 207 -9.12 47.39 -12.17
N GLY A 208 -10.24 48.09 -12.31
CA GLY A 208 -11.41 47.98 -11.44
C GLY A 208 -12.16 46.64 -11.60
N GLU A 209 -12.17 46.06 -12.79
CA GLU A 209 -12.84 44.79 -13.09
C GLU A 209 -12.06 43.52 -12.65
N GLY A 210 -10.78 43.68 -12.28
CA GLY A 210 -9.95 42.57 -11.82
C GLY A 210 -9.70 41.49 -12.88
N ALA A 211 -9.77 41.84 -14.17
CA ALA A 211 -9.61 40.92 -15.28
C ALA A 211 -8.14 40.49 -15.46
N SER A 212 -7.88 39.19 -15.54
CA SER A 212 -6.53 38.62 -15.60
C SER A 212 -5.88 38.74 -16.98
N SER A 213 -6.66 38.80 -18.07
CA SER A 213 -6.16 38.83 -19.45
C SER A 213 -6.94 39.81 -20.27
N VAL A 214 -6.33 41.00 -20.47
CA VAL A 214 -6.92 42.09 -21.24
C VAL A 214 -5.93 42.57 -22.30
N PHE A 215 -6.41 42.73 -23.52
CA PHE A 215 -5.68 43.36 -24.61
C PHE A 215 -6.33 44.71 -24.93
N LEU A 216 -5.54 45.78 -24.80
CA LEU A 216 -5.92 47.13 -25.15
C LEU A 216 -5.09 47.59 -26.34
N HIS A 217 -5.75 47.90 -27.47
CA HIS A 217 -5.05 48.36 -28.67
C HIS A 217 -5.83 49.47 -29.43
N PRO A 218 -5.13 50.29 -30.22
CA PRO A 218 -5.78 51.31 -31.03
C PRO A 218 -6.64 50.69 -32.13
N GLU A 219 -7.73 51.37 -32.47
CA GLU A 219 -8.60 51.02 -33.59
C GLU A 219 -7.78 50.96 -34.91
N GLY A 220 -7.95 49.86 -35.67
CA GLY A 220 -7.19 49.62 -36.91
C GLY A 220 -5.88 48.85 -36.72
N SER A 221 -5.45 48.54 -35.50
CA SER A 221 -4.42 47.51 -35.25
C SER A 221 -5.05 46.14 -35.08
N ASN A 222 -4.46 45.09 -35.67
CA ASN A 222 -4.94 43.72 -35.53
C ASN A 222 -4.10 42.99 -34.52
N LEU A 223 -4.73 42.43 -33.46
CA LEU A 223 -4.14 41.45 -32.60
C LEU A 223 -4.49 40.07 -33.14
N THR A 224 -3.49 39.34 -33.61
CA THR A 224 -3.69 37.94 -34.02
C THR A 224 -3.16 37.04 -32.92
N LEU A 225 -4.06 36.42 -32.17
CA LEU A 225 -3.72 35.35 -31.24
C LEU A 225 -3.52 34.07 -32.03
N HIS A 226 -2.29 33.65 -32.20
CA HIS A 226 -1.98 32.31 -32.72
C HIS A 226 -2.23 31.28 -31.61
N GLU A 227 -3.50 30.92 -31.41
CA GLU A 227 -3.85 29.81 -30.55
C GLU A 227 -3.55 28.48 -31.28
N ALA A 228 -2.96 27.51 -30.56
CA ALA A 228 -3.02 26.13 -31.02
C ALA A 228 -4.50 25.78 -31.20
N SER A 229 -4.90 25.39 -32.40
CA SER A 229 -6.29 25.31 -32.86
C SER A 229 -7.16 24.29 -32.11
N ASN A 230 -6.68 23.72 -31.00
CA ASN A 230 -7.40 22.72 -30.21
C ASN A 230 -7.16 22.89 -28.69
N LYS A 231 -7.96 23.76 -28.04
CA LYS A 231 -7.88 24.00 -26.59
C LYS A 231 -8.13 22.74 -25.75
N THR A 232 -8.98 21.83 -26.22
CA THR A 232 -9.27 20.56 -25.56
C THR A 232 -8.05 19.64 -25.62
N GLY A 233 -7.32 19.61 -26.73
CA GLY A 233 -6.10 18.79 -26.89
C GLY A 233 -4.96 19.21 -25.95
N SER A 234 -4.86 20.49 -25.58
CA SER A 234 -3.83 20.98 -24.65
C SER A 234 -4.12 20.55 -23.22
N SER A 235 -5.36 20.62 -22.76
CA SER A 235 -5.76 20.16 -21.41
C SER A 235 -5.58 18.65 -21.25
N ASP A 236 -5.93 17.88 -22.28
CA ASP A 236 -5.76 16.42 -22.27
C ASP A 236 -4.29 16.01 -22.26
N LEU A 237 -3.39 16.82 -22.85
CA LEU A 237 -1.96 16.57 -22.81
C LEU A 237 -1.40 16.63 -21.39
N TYR A 238 -1.71 17.69 -20.64
CA TYR A 238 -1.29 17.85 -19.25
C TYR A 238 -1.84 16.73 -18.36
N LYS A 239 -3.15 16.47 -18.45
CA LYS A 239 -3.78 15.36 -17.73
C LYS A 239 -3.15 14.01 -18.11
N GLY A 240 -2.85 13.81 -19.39
CA GLY A 240 -2.22 12.59 -19.89
C GLY A 240 -0.82 12.38 -19.31
N LEU A 241 0.00 13.43 -19.20
CA LEU A 241 1.34 13.34 -18.62
C LEU A 241 1.28 13.08 -17.11
N ALA A 242 0.41 13.79 -16.38
CA ALA A 242 0.21 13.53 -14.95
C ALA A 242 -0.24 12.11 -14.66
N SER A 243 -1.22 11.59 -15.44
CA SER A 243 -1.67 10.19 -15.32
C SER A 243 -0.58 9.20 -15.70
N PHE A 244 0.23 9.48 -16.71
CA PHE A 244 1.37 8.65 -17.06
C PHE A 244 2.39 8.56 -15.93
N CYS A 245 2.75 9.69 -15.30
CA CYS A 245 3.65 9.72 -14.15
C CYS A 245 3.09 8.89 -12.98
N ASN A 246 1.80 9.04 -12.67
CA ASN A 246 1.13 8.23 -11.65
C ASN A 246 1.19 6.73 -11.97
N ALA A 247 0.96 6.36 -13.23
CA ALA A 247 1.03 4.97 -13.68
C ALA A 247 2.44 4.37 -13.52
N GLU A 248 3.49 5.13 -13.85
CA GLU A 248 4.88 4.68 -13.67
C GLU A 248 5.23 4.48 -12.19
N ILE A 249 4.83 5.42 -11.32
CA ILE A 249 4.97 5.28 -9.86
C ILE A 249 4.23 4.04 -9.35
N SER A 250 2.97 3.84 -9.75
CA SER A 250 2.18 2.65 -9.36
C SER A 250 2.80 1.35 -9.82
N LYS A 251 3.30 1.27 -11.05
CA LYS A 251 4.01 0.09 -11.59
C LYS A 251 5.26 -0.23 -10.78
N HIS A 252 6.02 0.79 -10.39
CA HIS A 252 7.23 0.59 -9.61
C HIS A 252 6.90 0.09 -8.19
N ILE A 253 5.98 0.72 -7.49
CA ILE A 253 5.70 0.45 -6.08
C ILE A 253 4.80 -0.77 -5.89
N LEU A 254 3.72 -0.90 -6.68
CA LEU A 254 2.70 -1.96 -6.54
C LEU A 254 2.84 -3.07 -7.58
N GLY A 255 3.64 -2.88 -8.64
CA GLY A 255 3.75 -3.81 -9.75
C GLY A 255 2.55 -3.79 -10.71
N ASN A 256 1.61 -2.88 -10.53
CA ASN A 256 0.42 -2.72 -11.37
C ASN A 256 -0.17 -1.30 -11.29
N THR A 257 -1.22 -1.02 -12.08
CA THR A 257 -1.89 0.29 -12.13
C THR A 257 -3.39 0.24 -11.83
N LEU A 258 -4.05 -0.91 -12.01
CA LEU A 258 -5.52 -1.02 -11.94
C LEU A 258 -6.09 -0.94 -10.53
N THR A 259 -5.29 -1.18 -9.52
CA THR A 259 -5.73 -1.08 -8.12
C THR A 259 -5.76 0.36 -7.61
N THR A 260 -5.22 1.29 -8.38
CA THR A 260 -5.20 2.73 -8.10
C THR A 260 -6.11 3.52 -9.03
N GLU A 261 -6.35 3.04 -10.25
CA GLU A 261 -7.24 3.67 -11.24
C GLU A 261 -8.15 2.59 -11.85
N ALA A 262 -9.47 2.75 -11.70
CA ALA A 262 -10.45 1.91 -12.38
C ALA A 262 -10.40 2.22 -13.90
N GLY A 263 -9.67 1.42 -14.65
CA GLY A 263 -9.66 1.52 -16.12
C GLY A 263 -11.02 1.10 -16.70
N GLU A 264 -11.50 1.81 -17.70
CA GLU A 264 -12.78 1.55 -18.41
C GLU A 264 -12.93 0.13 -18.97
N LYS A 265 -11.86 -0.68 -18.97
CA LYS A 265 -11.81 -2.04 -19.55
C LYS A 265 -11.22 -3.11 -18.62
N GLY A 266 -11.30 -2.92 -17.31
CA GLY A 266 -10.81 -3.92 -16.33
C GLY A 266 -11.68 -5.17 -16.33
N THR A 267 -11.22 -6.30 -16.89
CA THR A 267 -11.89 -7.59 -16.71
C THR A 267 -11.50 -8.19 -15.36
N GLN A 268 -12.40 -8.98 -14.74
CA GLN A 268 -12.14 -9.69 -13.50
C GLN A 268 -10.87 -10.55 -13.56
N ALA A 269 -10.60 -11.17 -14.73
CA ALA A 269 -9.39 -11.96 -14.97
C ALA A 269 -8.11 -11.11 -14.87
N LEU A 270 -8.11 -9.88 -15.40
CA LEU A 270 -6.97 -8.97 -15.33
C LEU A 270 -6.74 -8.49 -13.88
N GLY A 271 -7.81 -8.17 -13.16
CA GLY A 271 -7.73 -7.83 -11.72
C GLY A 271 -7.09 -8.94 -10.88
N THR A 272 -7.43 -10.20 -11.16
CA THR A 272 -6.84 -11.36 -10.47
C THR A 272 -5.34 -11.51 -10.75
N VAL A 273 -4.89 -11.28 -11.98
CA VAL A 273 -3.47 -11.35 -12.33
C VAL A 273 -2.67 -10.25 -11.65
N GLN A 274 -3.23 -9.04 -11.58
CA GLN A 274 -2.57 -7.90 -10.95
C GLN A 274 -2.51 -8.04 -9.44
N LYS A 275 -3.56 -8.56 -8.79
CA LYS A 275 -3.53 -8.90 -7.37
C LYS A 275 -2.40 -9.88 -7.04
N LYS A 276 -2.15 -10.87 -7.89
CA LYS A 276 -1.02 -11.80 -7.72
C LYS A 276 0.35 -11.11 -7.77
N ALA A 277 0.50 -10.01 -8.50
CA ALA A 277 1.75 -9.23 -8.50
C ALA A 277 1.93 -8.49 -7.16
N GLU A 278 0.89 -7.85 -6.64
CA GLU A 278 0.90 -7.24 -5.30
C GLU A 278 1.19 -8.28 -4.21
N ASP A 279 0.54 -9.46 -4.26
CA ASP A 279 0.77 -10.53 -3.29
C ASP A 279 2.24 -10.99 -3.25
N ARG A 280 2.94 -11.04 -4.39
CA ARG A 280 4.37 -11.37 -4.45
C ARG A 280 5.25 -10.29 -3.79
N LEU A 281 4.89 -9.03 -3.97
CA LEU A 281 5.59 -7.92 -3.31
C LEU A 281 5.35 -7.96 -1.80
N LEU A 282 4.13 -8.19 -1.37
CA LEU A 282 3.76 -8.37 0.03
C LEU A 282 4.56 -9.51 0.68
N GLU A 283 4.66 -10.66 0.02
CA GLU A 283 5.45 -11.78 0.53
C GLU A 283 6.96 -11.47 0.59
N ARG A 284 7.48 -10.68 -0.34
CA ARG A 284 8.87 -10.18 -0.29
C ARG A 284 9.10 -9.28 0.92
N ASP A 285 8.18 -8.36 1.18
CA ASP A 285 8.29 -7.41 2.27
C ASP A 285 8.12 -8.10 3.64
N LYS A 286 7.20 -9.07 3.75
CA LYS A 286 7.08 -9.95 4.93
C LYS A 286 8.37 -10.73 5.19
N ARG A 287 9.00 -11.29 4.16
CA ARG A 287 10.28 -11.98 4.30
C ARG A 287 11.40 -11.05 4.76
N PHE A 288 11.41 -9.79 4.29
CA PHE A 288 12.36 -8.79 4.75
C PHE A 288 12.19 -8.56 6.26
N VAL A 289 10.99 -8.32 6.75
CA VAL A 289 10.70 -8.17 8.18
C VAL A 289 11.14 -9.40 8.98
N LEU A 290 10.74 -10.60 8.54
CA LEU A 290 11.11 -11.84 9.24
C LEU A 290 12.62 -12.10 9.25
N ASN A 291 13.34 -11.72 8.19
CA ASN A 291 14.79 -11.82 8.17
C ASN A 291 15.45 -10.90 9.19
N VAL A 292 14.92 -9.70 9.36
CA VAL A 292 15.40 -8.75 10.36
C VAL A 292 15.15 -9.31 11.76
N LEU A 293 13.90 -9.69 12.07
CA LEU A 293 13.52 -10.16 13.40
C LEU A 293 14.24 -11.47 13.78
N ASN A 294 14.32 -12.45 12.87
CA ASN A 294 14.84 -13.79 13.18
C ASN A 294 16.37 -13.91 13.13
N TYR A 295 17.05 -13.03 12.39
CA TYR A 295 18.48 -13.23 12.13
C TYR A 295 19.35 -12.02 12.43
N GLN A 296 18.80 -10.79 12.43
CA GLN A 296 19.60 -9.60 12.64
C GLN A 296 19.41 -8.98 14.02
N MET A 297 18.22 -9.15 14.62
CA MET A 297 17.88 -8.57 15.93
C MET A 297 18.15 -9.51 17.11
N THR A 298 18.63 -10.73 16.89
CA THR A 298 18.84 -11.72 17.96
C THR A 298 19.76 -11.24 19.06
N ASP A 299 20.90 -10.65 18.71
CA ASP A 299 21.88 -10.15 19.66
C ASP A 299 21.36 -8.92 20.42
N LEU A 300 20.62 -8.06 19.71
CA LEU A 300 19.94 -6.92 20.32
C LEU A 300 18.89 -7.37 21.34
N PHE A 301 18.05 -8.34 21.00
CA PHE A 301 17.07 -8.88 21.94
C PHE A 301 17.75 -9.48 23.17
N GLU A 302 18.85 -10.22 23.00
CA GLU A 302 19.62 -10.78 24.10
C GLU A 302 20.19 -9.69 25.00
N SER A 303 20.72 -8.57 24.45
CA SER A 303 21.24 -7.43 25.24
C SER A 303 20.17 -6.78 26.10
N PHE A 304 18.92 -6.81 25.66
CA PHE A 304 17.75 -6.35 26.41
C PHE A 304 17.12 -7.45 27.29
N GLY A 305 17.74 -8.62 27.42
CA GLY A 305 17.23 -9.71 28.26
C GLY A 305 16.00 -10.43 27.70
N ILE A 306 15.78 -10.34 26.39
CA ILE A 306 14.71 -11.01 25.65
C ILE A 306 15.34 -12.23 24.95
N ASP A 307 15.09 -13.42 25.49
CA ASP A 307 15.65 -14.66 24.94
C ASP A 307 14.78 -15.15 23.76
N THR A 308 15.29 -15.02 22.55
CA THR A 308 14.64 -15.52 21.32
C THR A 308 15.21 -16.85 20.83
N ARG A 309 16.13 -17.47 21.55
CA ARG A 309 16.76 -18.75 21.16
C ARG A 309 15.77 -19.90 21.12
N GLY A 310 15.85 -20.69 20.06
CA GLY A 310 14.97 -21.86 19.87
C GLY A 310 13.54 -21.52 19.44
N GLY A 311 13.21 -20.22 19.27
CA GLY A 311 11.94 -19.77 18.74
C GLY A 311 12.08 -19.11 17.37
N LYS A 312 10.95 -18.69 16.81
CA LYS A 312 10.87 -18.06 15.49
C LYS A 312 9.70 -17.09 15.42
N PHE A 313 9.96 -15.91 14.86
CA PHE A 313 8.92 -14.97 14.45
C PHE A 313 8.30 -15.43 13.13
N SER A 314 6.99 -15.39 13.04
CA SER A 314 6.22 -15.69 11.83
C SER A 314 5.01 -14.76 11.72
N PHE A 315 4.58 -14.50 10.49
CA PHE A 315 3.30 -13.84 10.28
C PHE A 315 2.17 -14.85 10.48
N VAL A 316 1.23 -14.49 11.32
CA VAL A 316 -0.01 -15.26 11.50
C VAL A 316 -0.99 -14.83 10.43
N PHE A 317 -1.55 -15.79 9.74
CA PHE A 317 -2.66 -15.49 8.84
C PHE A 317 -3.85 -15.07 9.70
N PRO A 318 -4.49 -13.92 9.40
CA PRO A 318 -5.71 -13.55 10.10
C PRO A 318 -6.70 -14.72 9.96
N LYS A 319 -7.20 -15.21 11.09
CA LYS A 319 -8.26 -16.22 11.09
C LYS A 319 -9.42 -15.67 10.27
N ASN A 320 -9.53 -16.16 9.01
CA ASN A 320 -10.64 -15.97 8.08
C ASN A 320 -11.08 -14.54 7.73
N THR A 321 -10.49 -14.01 6.67
CA THR A 321 -11.04 -12.86 5.93
C THR A 321 -12.25 -13.24 5.03
N ASP A 322 -12.43 -14.51 4.73
CA ASP A 322 -13.56 -15.04 3.95
C ASP A 322 -14.11 -16.32 4.60
N PRO A 323 -15.03 -16.19 5.57
CA PRO A 323 -15.65 -17.34 6.21
C PRO A 323 -16.40 -18.26 5.24
N ALA A 324 -17.02 -17.70 4.18
CA ALA A 324 -17.74 -18.48 3.20
C ALA A 324 -16.83 -19.37 2.34
N GLY A 325 -15.72 -18.78 1.83
CA GLY A 325 -14.70 -19.55 1.09
C GLY A 325 -14.02 -20.62 1.96
N ARG A 326 -13.84 -20.33 3.25
CA ARG A 326 -13.29 -21.31 4.21
C ARG A 326 -14.23 -22.48 4.44
N VAL A 327 -15.53 -22.22 4.61
CA VAL A 327 -16.55 -23.27 4.72
C VAL A 327 -16.58 -24.14 3.47
N ASP A 328 -16.48 -23.56 2.27
CA ASP A 328 -16.41 -24.33 1.01
C ASP A 328 -15.19 -25.25 0.95
N ILE A 329 -14.04 -24.80 1.43
CA ILE A 329 -12.82 -25.62 1.53
C ILE A 329 -13.05 -26.77 2.52
N LEU A 330 -13.59 -26.48 3.70
CA LEU A 330 -13.85 -27.50 4.73
C LEU A 330 -14.82 -28.56 4.25
N VAL A 331 -15.90 -28.18 3.56
CA VAL A 331 -16.87 -29.12 2.96
C VAL A 331 -16.18 -30.01 1.91
N LYS A 332 -15.27 -29.45 1.10
CA LYS A 332 -14.51 -30.24 0.13
C LYS A 332 -13.54 -31.20 0.81
N LEU A 333 -12.86 -30.77 1.88
CA LEU A 333 -11.96 -31.63 2.65
C LEU A 333 -12.71 -32.77 3.34
N ASP A 334 -13.85 -32.47 3.94
CA ASP A 334 -14.75 -33.48 4.53
C ASP A 334 -15.25 -34.49 3.49
N SER A 335 -15.61 -34.01 2.29
CA SER A 335 -16.00 -34.88 1.18
C SER A 335 -14.89 -35.81 0.68
N LEU A 336 -13.61 -35.47 0.94
CA LEU A 336 -12.44 -36.32 0.69
C LEU A 336 -12.14 -37.29 1.83
N GLY A 337 -12.91 -37.24 2.93
CA GLY A 337 -12.74 -38.10 4.09
C GLY A 337 -11.59 -37.70 5.00
N LEU A 338 -11.11 -36.46 4.92
CA LEU A 338 -10.10 -35.94 5.83
C LEU A 338 -10.75 -35.60 7.18
N PRO A 339 -10.23 -36.12 8.32
CA PRO A 339 -10.78 -35.76 9.63
C PRO A 339 -10.56 -34.29 9.93
N ILE A 340 -11.63 -33.58 10.23
CA ILE A 340 -11.59 -32.16 10.60
C ILE A 340 -11.78 -32.06 12.11
N ASP A 341 -10.95 -31.28 12.78
CA ASP A 341 -11.09 -30.99 14.19
C ASP A 341 -12.26 -30.01 14.40
N HIS A 342 -13.33 -30.54 14.98
CA HIS A 342 -14.53 -29.74 15.26
C HIS A 342 -14.27 -28.68 16.34
N ASP A 343 -13.39 -28.91 17.28
CA ASP A 343 -13.07 -27.97 18.34
C ASP A 343 -12.37 -26.72 17.76
N GLN A 344 -11.47 -26.94 16.84
CA GLN A 344 -10.78 -25.86 16.09
C GLN A 344 -11.77 -25.03 15.27
N LEU A 345 -12.84 -25.64 14.72
CA LEU A 345 -13.87 -24.90 13.97
C LEU A 345 -14.66 -23.95 14.86
N TYR A 346 -15.03 -24.37 16.08
CA TYR A 346 -15.72 -23.49 17.01
C TYR A 346 -14.88 -22.26 17.38
N GLU A 347 -13.60 -22.45 17.58
CA GLU A 347 -12.67 -21.33 17.84
C GLU A 347 -12.46 -20.46 16.60
N GLU A 348 -12.28 -21.09 15.42
CA GLU A 348 -12.03 -20.40 14.16
C GLU A 348 -13.18 -19.49 13.73
N PHE A 349 -14.44 -19.95 13.93
CA PHE A 349 -15.65 -19.19 13.55
C PHE A 349 -16.23 -18.38 14.72
N GLY A 350 -15.60 -18.38 15.89
CA GLY A 350 -16.07 -17.66 17.06
C GLY A 350 -17.44 -18.15 17.57
N LEU A 351 -17.77 -19.41 17.39
CA LEU A 351 -19.03 -20.00 17.78
C LEU A 351 -18.95 -20.55 19.21
N ASN A 352 -20.02 -20.36 19.97
CA ASN A 352 -20.13 -20.98 21.30
C ASN A 352 -20.45 -22.47 21.19
N LYS A 353 -19.69 -23.31 21.87
CA LYS A 353 -19.97 -24.75 21.96
C LYS A 353 -21.29 -24.99 22.70
N PRO A 354 -22.22 -25.83 22.18
CA PRO A 354 -23.44 -26.18 22.90
C PRO A 354 -23.12 -26.92 24.19
N LYS A 355 -23.98 -26.83 25.21
CA LYS A 355 -23.76 -27.45 26.52
C LYS A 355 -23.62 -28.98 26.45
N ASP A 356 -24.26 -29.60 25.46
CA ASP A 356 -24.28 -31.05 25.28
C ASP A 356 -23.38 -31.50 24.09
N TYR A 357 -22.31 -30.71 23.83
CA TYR A 357 -21.44 -30.89 22.66
C TYR A 357 -20.82 -32.29 22.58
N ALA A 358 -20.31 -32.83 23.72
CA ALA A 358 -19.71 -34.15 23.77
C ALA A 358 -20.70 -35.28 23.43
N GLU A 359 -21.93 -35.21 23.96
CA GLU A 359 -22.99 -36.17 23.65
C GLU A 359 -23.45 -36.11 22.21
N GLN A 360 -23.48 -34.90 21.61
CA GLN A 360 -23.88 -34.74 20.20
C GLN A 360 -22.81 -35.29 19.22
N ILE A 361 -21.52 -35.19 19.55
CA ILE A 361 -20.46 -35.79 18.74
C ILE A 361 -20.52 -37.33 18.87
N GLU A 362 -20.70 -37.85 20.06
CA GLU A 362 -20.77 -39.30 20.28
C GLU A 362 -22.01 -39.90 19.56
N ASN A 363 -23.18 -39.25 19.64
CA ASN A 363 -24.35 -39.63 18.90
C ASN A 363 -24.22 -39.46 17.39
N GLY A 364 -23.45 -38.45 16.90
CA GLY A 364 -23.11 -38.25 15.51
C GLY A 364 -22.20 -39.37 14.96
N LYS A 365 -21.19 -39.77 15.70
CA LYS A 365 -20.33 -40.90 15.35
C LYS A 365 -21.10 -42.24 15.30
N LEU A 366 -21.97 -42.48 16.27
CA LEU A 366 -22.84 -43.66 16.28
C LEU A 366 -23.81 -43.69 15.09
N ARG A 367 -24.28 -42.51 14.63
CA ARG A 367 -25.09 -42.39 13.45
C ARG A 367 -24.36 -42.70 12.14
N ILE A 368 -23.10 -42.32 12.04
CA ILE A 368 -22.24 -42.59 10.89
C ILE A 368 -21.85 -44.08 10.85
N GLU A 369 -21.52 -44.68 11.97
CA GLU A 369 -21.21 -46.10 12.07
C GLU A 369 -22.45 -46.98 11.75
N ASN A 370 -23.61 -46.61 12.21
CA ASN A 370 -24.86 -47.32 11.89
C ASN A 370 -25.30 -47.12 10.42
N SER A 371 -24.98 -46.01 9.77
CA SER A 371 -25.25 -45.83 8.35
C SER A 371 -24.32 -46.64 7.44
N ASN A 372 -23.06 -46.85 7.85
CA ASN A 372 -22.09 -47.68 7.13
C ASN A 372 -22.33 -49.19 7.40
N GLY A 373 -22.87 -49.55 8.55
CA GLY A 373 -23.20 -50.95 8.90
C GLY A 373 -24.45 -51.52 8.18
N LYS A 374 -25.30 -50.66 7.59
CA LYS A 374 -26.51 -51.11 6.86
C LYS A 374 -26.28 -51.28 5.35
N ALA A 375 -25.10 -51.06 4.83
CA ALA A 375 -24.82 -51.22 3.40
C ALA A 375 -24.38 -52.63 2.97
N VAL A 376 -24.32 -53.64 3.89
CA VAL A 376 -23.79 -54.99 3.56
C VAL A 376 -24.71 -56.14 3.93
N ALA A 377 -25.95 -55.91 4.33
CA ALA A 377 -26.88 -57.03 4.53
C ALA A 377 -28.29 -56.61 4.05
N ASP A 378 -28.64 -56.95 2.85
CA ASP A 378 -29.91 -57.47 2.40
C ASP A 378 -30.03 -57.38 0.87
N LYS A 379 -29.60 -58.48 0.24
CA LYS A 379 -30.15 -58.92 -1.04
C LYS A 379 -30.86 -60.24 -0.72
N GLU A 380 -32.17 -60.17 -0.79
CA GLU A 380 -33.01 -61.18 -1.42
C GLU A 380 -34.49 -60.92 -1.03
N ASP A 381 -35.28 -60.90 -2.11
CA ASP A 381 -36.75 -61.08 -2.16
C ASP A 381 -37.73 -60.01 -1.58
N ASP A 382 -38.40 -59.22 -2.37
CA ASP A 382 -39.71 -59.53 -2.93
C ASP A 382 -40.26 -58.40 -3.82
N ILE A 383 -41.00 -58.77 -4.81
CA ILE A 383 -41.62 -57.98 -5.87
C ILE A 383 -42.89 -57.32 -5.33
N GLY A 384 -42.94 -55.98 -5.35
CA GLY A 384 -44.21 -55.32 -5.03
C GLY A 384 -44.14 -53.80 -5.32
N LYS A 385 -44.77 -53.41 -6.43
CA LYS A 385 -44.99 -52.02 -6.89
C LYS A 385 -45.60 -51.13 -5.80
N LYS A 386 -44.92 -50.00 -5.48
CA LYS A 386 -45.55 -48.73 -5.09
C LYS A 386 -44.57 -47.57 -5.22
N GLU A 387 -45.07 -46.47 -5.75
CA GLU A 387 -44.37 -45.22 -6.07
C GLU A 387 -43.60 -44.61 -4.89
N PRO A 388 -42.47 -43.88 -5.12
CA PRO A 388 -41.65 -43.32 -4.05
C PRO A 388 -42.19 -41.99 -3.54
N LYS A 389 -42.58 -41.94 -2.27
CA LYS A 389 -42.73 -40.68 -1.55
C LYS A 389 -41.33 -40.11 -1.27
N GLN A 390 -41.11 -38.91 -1.76
CA GLN A 390 -39.91 -38.11 -1.49
C GLN A 390 -39.68 -37.93 0.02
N GLY A 391 -38.67 -38.59 0.55
CA GLY A 391 -38.12 -38.33 1.88
C GLY A 391 -37.19 -37.13 1.83
N LYS A 392 -37.51 -36.10 2.62
CA LYS A 392 -36.69 -34.89 2.77
C LYS A 392 -35.30 -35.25 3.32
N LYS A 393 -34.29 -35.18 2.44
CA LYS A 393 -32.90 -35.08 2.89
C LYS A 393 -32.70 -33.64 3.37
N THR A 394 -32.60 -33.44 4.67
CA THR A 394 -32.12 -32.20 5.25
C THR A 394 -30.61 -32.11 4.98
N SER A 395 -30.26 -31.53 3.86
CA SER A 395 -28.89 -31.17 3.53
C SER A 395 -28.43 -30.01 4.45
N PHE A 396 -27.17 -30.02 4.84
CA PHE A 396 -26.49 -28.94 5.56
C PHE A 396 -26.69 -27.58 4.87
N ALA A 397 -26.86 -27.55 3.55
CA ALA A 397 -27.26 -26.38 2.78
C ALA A 397 -28.62 -25.77 3.27
N ASN A 398 -29.60 -26.58 3.69
CA ASN A 398 -30.86 -26.10 4.22
C ASN A 398 -30.71 -25.48 5.62
N LEU A 399 -29.69 -25.85 6.37
CA LEU A 399 -29.38 -25.25 7.67
C LEU A 399 -28.76 -23.87 7.50
N LEU A 400 -27.90 -23.69 6.50
CA LEU A 400 -27.29 -22.39 6.15
C LEU A 400 -28.33 -21.39 5.61
N THR A 401 -29.26 -21.82 4.75
CA THR A 401 -30.33 -20.96 4.23
C THR A 401 -31.25 -20.44 5.36
N ARG A 402 -31.39 -21.23 6.42
CA ARG A 402 -32.18 -20.85 7.59
C ARG A 402 -31.49 -19.83 8.49
N PHE A 403 -30.15 -19.73 8.42
CA PHE A 403 -29.32 -18.81 9.23
C PHE A 403 -29.03 -17.50 8.51
N PHE A 404 -28.85 -17.51 7.19
CA PHE A 404 -28.38 -16.35 6.41
C PHE A 404 -29.47 -15.72 5.51
N GLY A 405 -30.72 -16.23 5.52
CA GLY A 405 -31.82 -15.73 4.68
C GLY A 405 -31.68 -16.17 3.21
N GLU A 406 -32.81 -16.26 2.50
CA GLU A 406 -32.79 -16.50 1.07
C GLU A 406 -32.20 -15.33 0.30
N ALA A 407 -31.31 -15.64 -0.63
CA ALA A 407 -30.81 -14.65 -1.58
C ALA A 407 -31.98 -14.09 -2.41
N PRO A 408 -32.05 -12.80 -2.71
CA PRO A 408 -33.09 -12.22 -3.53
C PRO A 408 -33.10 -12.88 -4.91
N GLU A 409 -34.23 -13.40 -5.33
CA GLU A 409 -34.42 -13.96 -6.66
C GLU A 409 -34.22 -12.89 -7.73
N GLY A 410 -33.13 -13.00 -8.46
CA GLY A 410 -32.84 -12.26 -9.68
C GLY A 410 -33.65 -12.85 -10.82
N ASN A 411 -34.54 -12.05 -11.37
CA ASN A 411 -35.37 -12.34 -12.53
C ASN A 411 -34.51 -12.72 -13.76
N PRO A 412 -34.64 -13.91 -14.37
CA PRO A 412 -33.96 -14.25 -15.61
C PRO A 412 -34.81 -13.78 -16.79
N GLY A 413 -34.63 -12.55 -17.21
CA GLY A 413 -35.32 -12.02 -18.36
C GLY A 413 -34.64 -10.81 -18.93
N ALA A 414 -34.14 -10.98 -20.13
CA ALA A 414 -33.71 -9.99 -21.10
C ALA A 414 -32.35 -9.29 -20.84
N LEU A 415 -31.42 -9.64 -21.69
CA LEU A 415 -30.61 -8.64 -22.41
C LEU A 415 -30.07 -9.25 -23.69
N ASP A 416 -30.78 -9.04 -24.76
CA ASP A 416 -30.20 -8.71 -26.04
C ASP A 416 -29.54 -7.34 -25.92
N TRP A 417 -28.26 -7.27 -26.20
CA TRP A 417 -27.47 -6.31 -26.99
C TRP A 417 -25.99 -6.69 -26.93
#